data_6ebc8f3445dcf5c2444527be2710e37c
#
_entry.id   6ebc8f3445dcf5c2444527be2710e37c
#
_cell.length_a   1.000
_cell.length_b   1.000
_cell.length_c   1.000
_cell.angle_alpha   90.00
_cell.angle_beta   90.00
_cell.angle_gamma   90.00
#
_symmetry.space_group_name_H-M   'P 1'
#
loop_
_entity.id
_entity.type
_entity.pdbx_description
1 polymer ?
#
loop_
_entity_poly.entity_id
_entity_poly.type
_entity_poly.pdbx_seq_one_letter_code
_entity_poly.pdbx_strand_id
1 'polypeptide(L)'
;MWKSIIRTTLILTIFVTNTAFRTVPTQSGGDGLYIPETGHWIRGAYLEMYQSADNPLLIFGYPITDEIIDPIDGQQTQYFEKARFDLVVQGDTASVEIAPLGDLLYTADENEVSLATQSQACSTFKLTGKSVCFAFLDFYKAHDGEIYFGLPISNLEYVDGRYVQYFENSRFEWRPESIAGRRVALTNLGEQYFDTRLGDLTTLNPTGTSDTPNEMVQLVAHAFVAKSLIPANSHQELYVTVQDQNMNPVPGAMVNVTILLPDGGIESYRPGVSNGNGISTLEFEVGNEPVNEMVQVEVQVSSKGFSTNTSTWFRIWY
;
A
#
# COMPACT_ATOMS: atom_id res chain seq x y z
N MET A 1 -13.01 -23.39 90.63
CA MET A 1 -12.25 -22.55 89.65
C MET A 1 -11.89 -23.37 88.46
N TRP A 2 -12.64 -23.27 87.39
CA TRP A 2 -12.41 -24.04 86.14
C TRP A 2 -11.86 -23.07 85.14
N LYS A 3 -10.64 -23.31 84.71
CA LYS A 3 -10.01 -22.55 83.63
C LYS A 3 -10.33 -23.23 82.26
N SER A 4 -11.14 -22.55 81.46
CA SER A 4 -11.44 -22.96 80.10
C SER A 4 -10.28 -22.59 79.21
N ILE A 5 -9.71 -23.59 78.52
CA ILE A 5 -8.61 -23.43 77.51
C ILE A 5 -9.29 -23.36 76.13
N ILE A 6 -9.32 -22.14 75.56
CA ILE A 6 -9.76 -21.94 74.17
C ILE A 6 -8.60 -22.33 73.23
N ARG A 7 -8.77 -23.42 72.44
CA ARG A 7 -7.87 -23.78 71.40
C ARG A 7 -8.26 -22.99 70.12
N THR A 8 -7.45 -22.05 69.76
CA THR A 8 -7.60 -21.32 68.47
C THR A 8 -7.01 -22.19 67.37
N THR A 9 -7.87 -22.75 66.52
CA THR A 9 -7.47 -23.47 65.33
C THR A 9 -7.19 -22.47 64.22
N LEU A 10 -5.93 -22.33 63.80
CA LEU A 10 -5.49 -21.49 62.68
C LEU A 10 -5.78 -22.27 61.40
N ILE A 11 -6.80 -21.86 60.66
CA ILE A 11 -7.07 -22.40 59.30
C ILE A 11 -6.16 -21.65 58.31
N LEU A 12 -5.15 -22.32 57.84
CA LEU A 12 -4.26 -21.83 56.76
C LEU A 12 -4.98 -22.04 55.40
N THR A 13 -5.59 -20.99 54.89
CA THR A 13 -6.19 -21.02 53.54
C THR A 13 -5.06 -20.84 52.50
N ILE A 14 -4.71 -21.93 51.82
CA ILE A 14 -3.79 -21.88 50.68
C ILE A 14 -4.56 -21.36 49.48
N PHE A 15 -4.31 -20.11 49.10
CA PHE A 15 -4.73 -19.58 47.82
C PHE A 15 -3.85 -20.18 46.72
N VAL A 16 -4.38 -21.19 46.04
CA VAL A 16 -3.80 -21.66 44.75
C VAL A 16 -4.16 -20.61 43.69
N THR A 17 -3.26 -19.71 43.41
CA THR A 17 -3.40 -18.84 42.23
C THR A 17 -3.21 -19.68 40.98
N ASN A 18 -4.31 -20.09 40.37
CA ASN A 18 -4.30 -20.58 39.00
C ASN A 18 -3.85 -19.40 38.07
N THR A 19 -2.57 -19.32 37.81
CA THR A 19 -2.08 -18.58 36.65
C THR A 19 -2.51 -19.35 35.40
N ALA A 20 -3.73 -19.12 34.96
CA ALA A 20 -4.09 -19.49 33.61
C ALA A 20 -3.17 -18.66 32.68
N PHE A 21 -2.24 -19.35 32.04
CA PHE A 21 -1.61 -18.83 30.81
C PHE A 21 -2.77 -18.60 29.83
N ARG A 22 -3.26 -17.36 29.75
CA ARG A 22 -4.09 -16.94 28.63
C ARG A 22 -3.18 -16.95 27.44
N THR A 23 -3.28 -17.96 26.62
CA THR A 23 -2.85 -17.90 25.24
C THR A 23 -3.54 -16.68 24.63
N VAL A 24 -2.76 -15.67 24.24
CA VAL A 24 -3.22 -14.65 23.31
C VAL A 24 -3.88 -15.42 22.17
N PRO A 25 -5.13 -15.12 21.81
CA PRO A 25 -5.72 -15.78 20.68
C PRO A 25 -4.87 -15.46 19.45
N THR A 26 -4.05 -16.41 19.04
CA THR A 26 -3.48 -16.42 17.70
C THR A 26 -4.70 -16.53 16.80
N GLN A 27 -5.15 -15.42 16.22
CA GLN A 27 -6.16 -15.45 15.17
C GLN A 27 -5.58 -16.29 14.03
N SER A 28 -5.97 -17.54 14.03
CA SER A 28 -5.67 -18.47 12.97
C SER A 28 -6.57 -18.14 11.80
N GLY A 29 -5.96 -17.72 10.71
CA GLY A 29 -6.46 -17.92 9.36
C GLY A 29 -7.58 -16.97 8.91
N GLY A 30 -7.30 -16.13 7.95
CA GLY A 30 -8.29 -15.60 7.02
C GLY A 30 -8.54 -14.10 7.03
N ASP A 31 -8.16 -13.36 8.07
CA ASP A 31 -8.51 -11.94 8.16
C ASP A 31 -7.30 -11.03 7.89
N GLY A 32 -6.86 -10.98 6.64
CA GLY A 32 -5.81 -10.07 6.19
C GLY A 32 -6.16 -9.46 4.83
N LEU A 33 -5.56 -8.33 4.51
CA LEU A 33 -5.60 -7.71 3.20
C LEU A 33 -4.33 -8.07 2.45
N TYR A 34 -4.47 -8.84 1.39
CA TYR A 34 -3.36 -9.10 0.46
C TYR A 34 -3.25 -7.98 -0.57
N ILE A 35 -2.04 -7.48 -0.79
CA ILE A 35 -1.75 -6.44 -1.76
C ILE A 35 -0.99 -7.05 -2.94
N PRO A 36 -1.68 -7.30 -4.06
CA PRO A 36 -1.05 -7.97 -5.22
C PRO A 36 0.07 -7.17 -5.86
N GLU A 37 0.03 -5.85 -5.74
CA GLU A 37 1.03 -4.94 -6.31
C GLU A 37 2.43 -5.17 -5.72
N THR A 38 2.50 -5.62 -4.48
CA THR A 38 3.78 -5.88 -3.78
C THR A 38 3.92 -7.31 -3.30
N GLY A 39 2.81 -8.08 -3.28
CA GLY A 39 2.81 -9.47 -2.82
C GLY A 39 2.90 -9.64 -1.32
N HIS A 40 2.53 -8.60 -0.56
CA HIS A 40 2.55 -8.60 0.89
C HIS A 40 1.16 -8.59 1.51
N TRP A 41 1.08 -9.08 2.74
CA TRP A 41 -0.13 -9.05 3.54
C TRP A 41 -0.10 -7.93 4.57
N ILE A 42 -1.28 -7.39 4.88
CA ILE A 42 -1.50 -6.55 6.04
C ILE A 42 -2.50 -7.28 6.94
N ARG A 43 -2.15 -7.53 8.21
CA ARG A 43 -2.96 -8.34 9.13
C ARG A 43 -3.14 -7.69 10.50
N GLY A 44 -4.15 -8.16 11.24
CA GLY A 44 -4.37 -7.79 12.64
C GLY A 44 -4.38 -6.29 12.89
N ALA A 45 -3.66 -5.85 13.91
CA ALA A 45 -3.60 -4.44 14.30
C ALA A 45 -3.02 -3.53 13.21
N TYR A 46 -2.13 -4.04 12.35
CA TYR A 46 -1.62 -3.29 11.19
C TYR A 46 -2.72 -3.01 10.17
N LEU A 47 -3.61 -4.00 9.93
CA LEU A 47 -4.74 -3.82 9.03
C LEU A 47 -5.75 -2.81 9.61
N GLU A 48 -6.02 -2.86 10.91
CA GLU A 48 -6.88 -1.89 11.59
C GLU A 48 -6.34 -0.46 11.42
N MET A 49 -5.04 -0.26 11.65
CA MET A 49 -4.38 1.04 11.44
C MET A 49 -4.42 1.46 9.97
N TYR A 50 -4.12 0.56 9.04
CA TYR A 50 -4.13 0.86 7.61
C TYR A 50 -5.53 1.29 7.14
N GLN A 51 -6.57 0.59 7.57
CA GLN A 51 -7.96 0.88 7.23
C GLN A 51 -8.57 2.05 7.99
N SER A 52 -7.91 2.57 9.01
CA SER A 52 -8.40 3.74 9.76
C SER A 52 -8.38 5.02 8.92
N ALA A 53 -7.49 5.10 7.93
CA ALA A 53 -7.42 6.24 7.02
C ALA A 53 -8.43 6.13 5.87
N ASP A 54 -9.06 7.24 5.50
CA ASP A 54 -10.01 7.28 4.37
C ASP A 54 -9.38 6.86 3.03
N ASN A 55 -8.09 7.12 2.87
CA ASN A 55 -7.33 6.72 1.70
C ASN A 55 -5.95 6.17 2.11
N PRO A 56 -5.89 4.91 2.55
CA PRO A 56 -4.66 4.30 3.06
C PRO A 56 -3.49 4.34 2.06
N LEU A 57 -3.79 4.10 0.78
CA LEU A 57 -2.77 4.13 -0.27
C LEU A 57 -2.16 5.53 -0.47
N LEU A 58 -2.97 6.58 -0.32
CA LEU A 58 -2.46 7.95 -0.36
C LEU A 58 -1.57 8.25 0.84
N ILE A 59 -1.99 7.82 2.04
CA ILE A 59 -1.36 8.19 3.31
C ILE A 59 -0.14 7.31 3.61
N PHE A 60 -0.27 5.99 3.49
CA PHE A 60 0.77 5.04 3.88
C PHE A 60 1.49 4.41 2.69
N GLY A 61 0.86 4.38 1.51
CA GLY A 61 1.36 3.64 0.35
C GLY A 61 1.09 2.15 0.43
N TYR A 62 1.71 1.39 -0.45
CA TYR A 62 1.67 -0.06 -0.41
C TYR A 62 2.59 -0.62 0.69
N PRO A 63 2.28 -1.79 1.29
CA PRO A 63 3.23 -2.48 2.14
C PRO A 63 4.43 -2.94 1.29
N ILE A 64 5.63 -2.72 1.78
CA ILE A 64 6.88 -3.18 1.15
C ILE A 64 7.49 -4.40 1.87
N THR A 65 6.96 -4.74 3.04
CA THR A 65 7.26 -5.97 3.77
C THR A 65 5.98 -6.58 4.32
N ASP A 66 6.03 -7.84 4.74
CA ASP A 66 5.12 -8.37 5.75
C ASP A 66 5.55 -7.87 7.15
N GLU A 67 4.89 -8.36 8.20
CA GLU A 67 5.36 -8.14 9.57
C GLU A 67 6.75 -8.75 9.76
N ILE A 68 7.68 -7.95 10.29
CA ILE A 68 9.05 -8.37 10.60
C ILE A 68 9.43 -7.94 12.01
N ILE A 69 10.45 -8.57 12.56
CA ILE A 69 11.20 -8.03 13.71
C ILE A 69 12.35 -7.22 13.13
N ASP A 70 12.35 -5.91 13.36
CA ASP A 70 13.44 -5.04 12.92
C ASP A 70 14.75 -5.50 13.62
N PRO A 71 15.79 -5.91 12.87
CA PRO A 71 17.00 -6.47 13.45
C PRO A 71 17.85 -5.44 14.21
N ILE A 72 17.54 -4.15 14.08
CA ILE A 72 18.33 -3.07 14.69
C ILE A 72 17.76 -2.70 16.06
N ASP A 73 16.42 -2.52 16.16
CA ASP A 73 15.77 -2.11 17.40
C ASP A 73 14.93 -3.21 18.05
N GLY A 74 14.75 -4.35 17.38
CA GLY A 74 13.95 -5.48 17.87
C GLY A 74 12.45 -5.22 17.86
N GLN A 75 12.00 -4.13 17.24
CA GLN A 75 10.59 -3.75 17.17
C GLN A 75 9.85 -4.66 16.18
N GLN A 76 8.69 -5.16 16.57
CA GLN A 76 7.80 -5.83 15.63
C GLN A 76 7.11 -4.77 14.78
N THR A 77 7.33 -4.81 13.47
CA THR A 77 6.99 -3.70 12.58
C THR A 77 6.56 -4.19 11.20
N GLN A 78 5.86 -3.33 10.47
CA GLN A 78 5.61 -3.49 9.05
C GLN A 78 5.94 -2.20 8.32
N TYR A 79 6.69 -2.31 7.22
CA TYR A 79 7.07 -1.18 6.38
C TYR A 79 6.11 -1.00 5.21
N PHE A 80 5.79 0.26 4.95
CA PHE A 80 5.03 0.73 3.80
C PHE A 80 5.89 1.73 3.02
N GLU A 81 5.52 2.04 1.78
CA GLU A 81 6.27 3.02 0.98
C GLU A 81 6.50 4.35 1.74
N LYS A 82 5.50 4.84 2.46
CA LYS A 82 5.52 6.18 3.09
C LYS A 82 5.57 6.16 4.61
N ALA A 83 5.37 5.01 5.23
CA ALA A 83 5.25 4.87 6.67
C ALA A 83 5.91 3.58 7.17
N ARG A 84 6.18 3.53 8.47
CA ARG A 84 6.48 2.32 9.23
C ARG A 84 5.46 2.23 10.36
N PHE A 85 4.90 1.06 10.54
CA PHE A 85 3.96 0.76 11.61
C PHE A 85 4.65 -0.11 12.65
N ASP A 86 4.66 0.33 13.90
CA ASP A 86 5.27 -0.37 15.03
C ASP A 86 4.19 -0.95 15.94
N LEU A 87 4.29 -2.24 16.25
CA LEU A 87 3.37 -2.89 17.16
C LEU A 87 3.73 -2.55 18.62
N VAL A 88 2.78 -1.99 19.34
CA VAL A 88 2.91 -1.68 20.76
C VAL A 88 1.99 -2.60 21.54
N VAL A 89 2.57 -3.34 22.49
CA VAL A 89 1.82 -4.25 23.36
C VAL A 89 1.79 -3.68 24.78
N GLN A 90 0.57 -3.41 25.28
CA GLN A 90 0.34 -2.91 26.63
C GLN A 90 -0.61 -3.86 27.37
N GLY A 91 -0.06 -4.69 28.24
CA GLY A 91 -0.84 -5.72 28.95
C GLY A 91 -1.45 -6.73 27.96
N ASP A 92 -2.78 -6.82 27.91
CA ASP A 92 -3.52 -7.74 27.03
C ASP A 92 -3.95 -7.07 25.71
N THR A 93 -3.57 -5.83 25.44
CA THR A 93 -3.94 -5.10 24.23
C THR A 93 -2.72 -4.88 23.33
N ALA A 94 -2.92 -5.09 22.03
CA ALA A 94 -1.96 -4.75 21.00
C ALA A 94 -2.55 -3.62 20.14
N SER A 95 -1.76 -2.60 19.89
CA SER A 95 -2.10 -1.48 19.02
C SER A 95 -0.91 -1.17 18.11
N VAL A 96 -1.15 -0.44 17.04
CA VAL A 96 -0.09 0.00 16.14
C VAL A 96 0.09 1.50 16.27
N GLU A 97 1.33 1.93 16.35
CA GLU A 97 1.74 3.34 16.26
C GLU A 97 2.49 3.59 14.96
N ILE A 98 2.33 4.79 14.41
CA ILE A 98 3.08 5.21 13.23
C ILE A 98 4.45 5.71 13.71
N ALA A 99 5.51 5.10 13.19
CA ALA A 99 6.87 5.50 13.51
C ALA A 99 7.16 6.95 13.06
N PRO A 100 7.88 7.74 13.85
CA PRO A 100 8.16 9.14 13.54
C PRO A 100 9.29 9.27 12.49
N LEU A 101 9.03 8.79 11.27
CA LEU A 101 10.03 8.74 10.20
C LEU A 101 10.48 10.14 9.75
N GLY A 102 9.59 11.13 9.87
CA GLY A 102 9.95 12.50 9.63
C GLY A 102 11.05 12.97 10.59
N ASP A 103 10.88 12.75 11.91
CA ASP A 103 11.90 13.09 12.91
C ASP A 103 13.20 12.32 12.69
N LEU A 104 13.11 11.04 12.34
CA LEU A 104 14.26 10.16 12.18
C LEU A 104 15.11 10.47 10.94
N LEU A 105 14.48 11.01 9.90
CA LEU A 105 15.14 11.32 8.62
C LEU A 105 15.38 12.83 8.41
N TYR A 106 14.74 13.68 9.20
CA TYR A 106 14.90 15.12 9.06
C TYR A 106 16.30 15.57 9.50
N THR A 107 16.93 16.28 8.60
CA THR A 107 18.13 17.07 8.93
C THR A 107 17.80 18.52 8.62
N ALA A 108 17.91 19.39 9.61
CA ALA A 108 17.62 20.80 9.42
C ALA A 108 18.50 21.39 8.31
N ASP A 109 17.86 21.97 7.31
CA ASP A 109 18.53 22.63 6.20
C ASP A 109 18.44 24.15 6.37
N GLU A 110 19.44 24.89 5.84
CA GLU A 110 19.46 26.34 5.82
C GLU A 110 18.51 26.96 4.78
N ASN A 111 17.79 26.12 4.02
CA ASN A 111 16.92 26.51 2.90
C ASN A 111 15.46 26.81 3.32
N GLU A 112 15.25 27.24 4.56
CA GLU A 112 13.93 27.63 5.06
C GLU A 112 13.34 28.80 4.23
N VAL A 113 12.09 28.60 3.78
CA VAL A 113 11.36 29.60 3.01
C VAL A 113 10.62 30.54 3.97
N SER A 114 10.97 31.83 3.96
CA SER A 114 10.24 32.81 4.74
C SER A 114 8.85 33.08 4.19
N LEU A 115 7.83 32.69 4.95
CA LEU A 115 6.42 32.93 4.63
C LEU A 115 5.83 33.97 5.58
N ALA A 116 4.84 34.74 5.07
CA ALA A 116 4.02 35.61 5.91
C ALA A 116 3.01 34.73 6.69
N THR A 117 3.42 34.17 7.83
CA THR A 117 2.65 33.18 8.62
C THR A 117 1.42 33.78 9.34
N GLN A 118 1.24 35.10 9.32
CA GLN A 118 0.07 35.79 9.88
C GLN A 118 -1.16 35.76 8.95
N SER A 119 -1.06 35.08 7.80
CA SER A 119 -2.16 34.90 6.87
C SER A 119 -3.20 33.91 7.42
N GLN A 120 -4.50 34.13 7.10
CA GLN A 120 -5.56 33.15 7.37
C GLN A 120 -5.37 31.81 6.64
N ALA A 121 -4.49 31.78 5.64
CA ALA A 121 -4.10 30.57 4.92
C ALA A 121 -3.00 29.76 5.65
N CYS A 122 -2.59 30.17 6.85
CA CYS A 122 -1.60 29.48 7.67
C CYS A 122 -2.19 29.12 9.03
N SER A 123 -1.67 28.05 9.61
CA SER A 123 -1.90 27.66 10.99
C SER A 123 -0.58 27.45 11.70
N THR A 124 -0.36 28.13 12.82
CA THR A 124 0.84 27.96 13.65
C THR A 124 0.56 27.00 14.78
N PHE A 125 1.35 25.95 14.87
CA PHE A 125 1.25 24.90 15.89
C PHE A 125 2.03 25.33 17.13
N LYS A 126 1.30 25.53 18.25
CA LYS A 126 1.89 26.11 19.46
C LYS A 126 3.00 25.27 20.08
N LEU A 127 2.91 23.93 19.95
CA LEU A 127 3.88 23.01 20.56
C LEU A 127 5.24 23.07 19.87
N THR A 128 5.26 23.19 18.55
CA THR A 128 6.49 23.19 17.75
C THR A 128 6.91 24.60 17.32
N GLY A 129 5.99 25.57 17.37
CA GLY A 129 6.19 26.91 16.85
C GLY A 129 6.23 26.98 15.33
N LYS A 130 6.00 25.86 14.64
CA LYS A 130 6.04 25.77 13.18
C LYS A 130 4.70 26.12 12.57
N SER A 131 4.72 26.63 11.33
CA SER A 131 3.52 27.03 10.61
C SER A 131 3.33 26.18 9.36
N VAL A 132 2.11 25.69 9.15
CA VAL A 132 1.70 24.99 7.92
C VAL A 132 0.77 25.91 7.15
N CYS A 133 0.99 26.08 5.84
CA CYS A 133 0.32 27.08 5.03
C CYS A 133 -0.26 26.51 3.72
N PHE A 134 -1.29 27.19 3.21
CA PHE A 134 -1.85 26.96 1.87
C PHE A 134 -2.25 25.49 1.63
N ALA A 135 -1.88 24.93 0.49
CA ALA A 135 -2.22 23.58 0.09
C ALA A 135 -1.75 22.51 1.07
N PHE A 136 -0.63 22.71 1.76
CA PHE A 136 -0.16 21.80 2.80
C PHE A 136 -1.10 21.82 4.02
N LEU A 137 -1.60 22.99 4.40
CA LEU A 137 -2.57 23.11 5.49
C LEU A 137 -3.92 22.46 5.11
N ASP A 138 -4.36 22.69 3.88
CA ASP A 138 -5.61 22.10 3.39
C ASP A 138 -5.51 20.57 3.35
N PHE A 139 -4.38 20.04 2.87
CA PHE A 139 -4.11 18.60 2.84
C PHE A 139 -4.04 18.01 4.26
N TYR A 140 -3.31 18.67 5.17
CA TYR A 140 -3.20 18.26 6.56
C TYR A 140 -4.57 18.17 7.24
N LYS A 141 -5.43 19.17 7.05
CA LYS A 141 -6.77 19.18 7.64
C LYS A 141 -7.72 18.17 7.00
N ALA A 142 -7.57 17.92 5.71
CA ALA A 142 -8.45 17.01 4.96
C ALA A 142 -8.17 15.52 5.30
N HIS A 143 -7.00 15.21 5.89
CA HIS A 143 -6.56 13.85 6.13
C HIS A 143 -6.16 13.60 7.59
N ASP A 144 -6.87 14.20 8.55
CA ASP A 144 -6.62 14.01 10.01
C ASP A 144 -5.15 14.10 10.38
N GLY A 145 -4.50 15.19 9.95
CA GLY A 145 -3.06 15.36 9.91
C GLY A 145 -2.35 15.10 11.23
N GLU A 146 -2.95 15.49 12.37
CA GLU A 146 -2.38 15.26 13.70
C GLU A 146 -2.26 13.75 14.03
N ILE A 147 -3.19 12.94 13.49
CA ILE A 147 -3.21 11.49 13.72
C ILE A 147 -2.18 10.80 12.82
N TYR A 148 -2.17 11.10 11.52
CA TYR A 148 -1.37 10.34 10.56
C TYR A 148 0.00 10.95 10.29
N PHE A 149 0.10 12.29 10.28
CA PHE A 149 1.35 12.98 9.93
C PHE A 149 2.10 13.48 11.15
N GLY A 150 1.42 13.62 12.30
CA GLY A 150 1.98 14.25 13.50
C GLY A 150 2.09 15.77 13.37
N LEU A 151 2.78 16.40 14.31
CA LEU A 151 2.99 17.85 14.31
C LEU A 151 4.06 18.25 13.28
N PRO A 152 4.00 19.47 12.71
CA PRO A 152 5.06 19.96 11.85
C PRO A 152 6.34 20.18 12.66
N ILE A 153 7.46 19.64 12.18
CA ILE A 153 8.79 19.76 12.78
C ILE A 153 9.71 20.74 12.02
N SER A 154 9.37 21.02 10.77
CA SER A 154 10.03 22.10 10.01
C SER A 154 9.05 23.20 9.61
N ASN A 155 9.57 24.35 9.20
CA ASN A 155 8.83 25.29 8.35
C ASN A 155 8.89 24.80 6.89
N LEU A 156 8.32 25.58 5.96
CA LEU A 156 8.44 25.29 4.54
C LEU A 156 9.90 25.42 4.11
N GLU A 157 10.41 24.44 3.41
CA GLU A 157 11.77 24.39 2.88
C GLU A 157 11.75 24.23 1.37
N TYR A 158 12.85 24.60 0.70
CA TYR A 158 13.03 24.36 -0.72
C TYR A 158 14.25 23.48 -0.94
N VAL A 159 13.99 22.19 -1.17
CA VAL A 159 14.99 21.12 -1.27
C VAL A 159 14.85 20.43 -2.61
N ASP A 160 15.94 20.26 -3.33
CA ASP A 160 16.01 19.55 -4.62
C ASP A 160 14.98 20.03 -5.67
N GLY A 161 14.75 21.36 -5.71
CA GLY A 161 13.84 21.95 -6.67
C GLY A 161 12.36 21.85 -6.30
N ARG A 162 12.02 21.46 -5.07
CA ARG A 162 10.65 21.31 -4.58
C ARG A 162 10.44 22.02 -3.26
N TYR A 163 9.23 22.53 -3.06
CA TYR A 163 8.80 22.94 -1.73
C TYR A 163 8.41 21.72 -0.93
N VAL A 164 8.96 21.59 0.28
CA VAL A 164 8.74 20.48 1.18
C VAL A 164 8.48 20.97 2.60
N GLN A 165 7.82 20.17 3.40
CA GLN A 165 7.67 20.39 4.84
C GLN A 165 7.64 19.06 5.57
N TYR A 166 8.41 18.96 6.66
CA TYR A 166 8.47 17.78 7.50
C TYR A 166 7.49 17.86 8.66
N PHE A 167 6.91 16.72 8.95
CA PHE A 167 6.06 16.42 10.12
C PHE A 167 6.69 15.25 10.86
N GLU A 168 6.28 15.00 12.10
CA GLU A 168 6.84 13.90 12.91
C GLU A 168 6.89 12.57 12.13
N ASN A 169 5.80 12.21 11.44
CA ASN A 169 5.67 10.91 10.77
C ASN A 169 5.86 10.98 9.25
N SER A 170 5.91 12.15 8.64
CA SER A 170 5.83 12.30 7.19
C SER A 170 6.57 13.52 6.65
N ARG A 171 6.72 13.57 5.32
CA ARG A 171 7.19 14.73 4.57
C ARG A 171 6.25 15.02 3.43
N PHE A 172 5.75 16.27 3.36
CA PHE A 172 4.95 16.76 2.24
C PHE A 172 5.84 17.36 1.17
N GLU A 173 5.46 17.14 -0.08
CA GLU A 173 6.08 17.73 -1.27
C GLU A 173 5.04 18.45 -2.12
N TRP A 174 5.41 19.63 -2.63
CA TRP A 174 4.62 20.32 -3.62
C TRP A 174 5.03 19.91 -5.03
N ARG A 175 4.07 19.34 -5.79
CA ARG A 175 4.25 18.87 -7.17
C ARG A 175 3.35 19.67 -8.11
N PRO A 176 3.80 20.85 -8.58
CA PRO A 176 2.98 21.73 -9.43
C PRO A 176 2.62 21.11 -10.77
N GLU A 177 3.40 20.15 -11.26
CA GLU A 177 3.18 19.37 -12.47
C GLU A 177 1.98 18.41 -12.38
N SER A 178 1.53 18.10 -11.15
CA SER A 178 0.38 17.23 -10.92
C SER A 178 -0.94 17.95 -11.17
N ILE A 179 -1.98 17.20 -11.46
CA ILE A 179 -3.34 17.76 -11.62
C ILE A 179 -3.81 18.43 -10.34
N ALA A 180 -4.71 19.40 -10.49
CA ALA A 180 -5.33 20.09 -9.35
C ALA A 180 -5.95 19.07 -8.38
N GLY A 181 -5.72 19.26 -7.07
CA GLY A 181 -6.15 18.33 -6.02
C GLY A 181 -5.17 17.18 -5.71
N ARG A 182 -4.12 16.99 -6.54
CA ARG A 182 -3.04 15.99 -6.31
C ARG A 182 -1.65 16.63 -6.29
N ARG A 183 -1.57 17.91 -6.02
CA ARG A 183 -0.29 18.66 -6.01
C ARG A 183 0.48 18.52 -4.70
N VAL A 184 -0.17 18.14 -3.62
CA VAL A 184 0.50 17.72 -2.40
C VAL A 184 0.69 16.21 -2.46
N ALA A 185 1.92 15.77 -2.33
CA ALA A 185 2.30 14.37 -2.29
C ALA A 185 3.08 14.08 -1.01
N LEU A 186 3.01 12.85 -0.55
CA LEU A 186 3.83 12.35 0.55
C LEU A 186 5.10 11.71 -0.03
N THR A 187 6.23 12.01 0.58
CA THR A 187 7.51 11.36 0.26
C THR A 187 7.49 9.90 0.76
N ASN A 188 8.14 9.02 0.03
CA ASN A 188 8.29 7.61 0.40
C ASN A 188 9.34 7.44 1.53
N LEU A 189 9.03 7.97 2.73
CA LEU A 189 9.96 7.92 3.86
C LEU A 189 10.14 6.50 4.39
N GLY A 190 9.13 5.63 4.26
CA GLY A 190 9.22 4.23 4.65
C GLY A 190 10.26 3.48 3.84
N GLU A 191 10.26 3.62 2.51
CA GLU A 191 11.30 3.06 1.64
C GLU A 191 12.69 3.63 1.98
N GLN A 192 12.80 4.97 2.09
CA GLN A 192 14.07 5.61 2.41
C GLN A 192 14.65 5.14 3.74
N TYR A 193 13.83 5.00 4.76
CA TYR A 193 14.26 4.53 6.07
C TYR A 193 14.65 3.06 6.03
N PHE A 194 13.87 2.22 5.34
CA PHE A 194 14.17 0.81 5.13
C PHE A 194 15.54 0.62 4.45
N ASP A 195 15.77 1.31 3.33
CA ASP A 195 17.01 1.23 2.56
C ASP A 195 18.24 1.65 3.36
N THR A 196 18.09 2.68 4.20
CA THR A 196 19.21 3.18 5.00
C THR A 196 19.54 2.31 6.20
N ARG A 197 18.57 1.55 6.73
CA ARG A 197 18.74 0.78 7.97
C ARG A 197 18.94 -0.69 7.75
N LEU A 198 18.13 -1.33 6.95
CA LEU A 198 18.07 -2.78 6.92
C LEU A 198 18.94 -3.37 5.83
N GLY A 199 18.86 -2.85 4.61
CA GLY A 199 19.60 -3.41 3.47
C GLY A 199 19.33 -4.89 3.18
N ASP A 200 18.51 -5.57 3.99
CA ASP A 200 18.12 -6.96 3.75
C ASP A 200 16.97 -7.03 2.77
N LEU A 201 17.33 -7.08 1.49
CA LEU A 201 16.37 -7.15 0.39
C LEU A 201 15.52 -8.42 0.41
N THR A 202 15.83 -9.43 1.23
CA THR A 202 15.04 -10.67 1.28
C THR A 202 13.67 -10.46 1.90
N THR A 203 13.52 -9.47 2.78
CA THR A 203 12.24 -9.09 3.40
C THR A 203 11.29 -8.37 2.43
N LEU A 204 11.80 -7.87 1.30
CA LEU A 204 11.01 -7.29 0.22
C LEU A 204 10.43 -8.37 -0.74
N ASN A 205 10.86 -9.62 -0.58
CA ASN A 205 10.33 -10.68 -1.42
C ASN A 205 8.86 -10.93 -1.10
N PRO A 206 8.00 -11.05 -2.11
CA PRO A 206 6.61 -11.43 -1.93
C PRO A 206 6.51 -12.72 -1.12
N THR A 207 5.76 -12.69 -0.03
CA THR A 207 5.57 -13.87 0.83
C THR A 207 4.43 -14.74 0.37
N GLY A 208 3.62 -14.25 -0.56
CA GLY A 208 2.50 -14.98 -1.11
C GLY A 208 1.40 -15.26 -0.08
N THR A 209 0.38 -15.96 -0.50
CA THR A 209 -0.82 -16.24 0.31
C THR A 209 -0.66 -17.47 1.21
N SER A 210 0.52 -17.87 1.60
CA SER A 210 0.79 -19.23 2.03
C SER A 210 0.42 -19.56 3.47
N ASP A 211 -0.66 -20.36 3.61
CA ASP A 211 -0.58 -21.58 4.41
C ASP A 211 -0.73 -22.84 3.52
N THR A 212 -0.88 -22.65 2.20
CA THR A 212 -0.80 -23.74 1.21
C THR A 212 0.06 -23.30 0.04
N PRO A 213 1.31 -23.79 -0.08
CA PRO A 213 2.32 -23.30 -1.01
C PRO A 213 1.97 -23.36 -2.51
N ASN A 214 0.81 -23.85 -2.90
CA ASN A 214 0.43 -24.11 -4.30
C ASN A 214 -1.02 -23.76 -4.65
N GLU A 215 -1.80 -23.13 -3.79
CA GLU A 215 -3.18 -22.82 -4.13
C GLU A 215 -3.28 -21.37 -4.67
N MET A 216 -3.81 -21.26 -5.90
CA MET A 216 -4.11 -19.96 -6.48
C MET A 216 -5.32 -19.37 -5.75
N VAL A 217 -5.16 -18.18 -5.16
CA VAL A 217 -6.22 -17.44 -4.46
C VAL A 217 -6.60 -16.17 -5.18
N GLN A 218 -5.76 -15.73 -6.12
CA GLN A 218 -6.01 -14.56 -6.96
C GLN A 218 -5.47 -14.80 -8.36
N LEU A 219 -6.14 -14.20 -9.34
CA LEU A 219 -5.74 -14.17 -10.73
C LEU A 219 -5.40 -12.73 -11.10
N VAL A 220 -4.20 -12.52 -11.62
CA VAL A 220 -3.70 -11.22 -12.09
C VAL A 220 -3.46 -11.32 -13.58
N ALA A 221 -3.89 -10.33 -14.34
CA ALA A 221 -3.65 -10.28 -15.77
C ALA A 221 -3.21 -8.88 -16.19
N HIS A 222 -2.24 -8.85 -17.11
CA HIS A 222 -1.81 -7.63 -17.79
C HIS A 222 -1.92 -7.82 -19.29
N ALA A 223 -2.46 -6.80 -19.97
CA ALA A 223 -2.61 -6.79 -21.42
C ALA A 223 -1.74 -5.67 -22.00
N PHE A 224 -1.03 -5.96 -23.07
CA PHE A 224 -0.26 -4.98 -23.83
C PHE A 224 -0.24 -5.32 -25.30
N VAL A 225 -0.19 -4.30 -26.12
CA VAL A 225 -0.12 -4.43 -27.57
C VAL A 225 1.33 -4.31 -28.07
N ALA A 226 1.66 -5.01 -29.16
CA ALA A 226 3.00 -4.95 -29.74
C ALA A 226 3.38 -3.53 -30.22
N LYS A 227 2.38 -2.77 -30.70
CA LYS A 227 2.60 -1.43 -31.23
C LYS A 227 1.56 -0.47 -30.69
N SER A 228 2.01 0.62 -30.07
CA SER A 228 1.11 1.67 -29.56
C SER A 228 0.52 2.57 -30.64
N LEU A 229 1.16 2.59 -31.84
CA LEU A 229 0.74 3.33 -33.03
C LEU A 229 0.81 2.39 -34.26
N ILE A 230 -0.28 2.28 -34.99
CA ILE A 230 -0.36 1.47 -36.20
C ILE A 230 -1.07 2.22 -37.35
N PRO A 231 -0.80 1.91 -38.60
CA PRO A 231 -1.61 2.40 -39.73
C PRO A 231 -3.00 1.75 -39.72
N ALA A 232 -3.98 2.40 -40.37
CA ALA A 232 -5.22 1.74 -40.75
C ALA A 232 -4.95 0.56 -41.70
N ASN A 233 -5.87 -0.40 -41.75
CA ASN A 233 -5.76 -1.64 -42.54
C ASN A 233 -4.45 -2.42 -42.23
N SER A 234 -4.09 -2.57 -40.99
CA SER A 234 -2.89 -3.27 -40.55
C SER A 234 -3.20 -4.31 -39.46
N HIS A 235 -2.20 -5.11 -39.14
CA HIS A 235 -2.31 -6.12 -38.08
C HIS A 235 -1.78 -5.57 -36.74
N GLN A 236 -2.42 -5.97 -35.68
CA GLN A 236 -1.99 -5.74 -34.31
C GLN A 236 -1.84 -7.06 -33.57
N GLU A 237 -0.88 -7.12 -32.71
CA GLU A 237 -0.64 -8.26 -31.82
C GLU A 237 -0.83 -7.85 -30.38
N LEU A 238 -1.68 -8.59 -29.66
CA LEU A 238 -1.98 -8.44 -28.26
C LEU A 238 -1.32 -9.57 -27.47
N TYR A 239 -0.66 -9.21 -26.38
CA TYR A 239 -0.13 -10.14 -25.40
C TYR A 239 -0.92 -9.98 -24.09
N VAL A 240 -1.26 -11.10 -23.47
CA VAL A 240 -1.88 -11.15 -22.16
C VAL A 240 -1.05 -12.05 -21.27
N THR A 241 -0.47 -11.50 -20.22
CA THR A 241 0.20 -12.28 -19.18
C THR A 241 -0.80 -12.60 -18.07
N VAL A 242 -0.78 -13.83 -17.61
CA VAL A 242 -1.67 -14.34 -16.57
C VAL A 242 -0.82 -14.97 -15.46
N GLN A 243 -0.96 -14.45 -14.27
CA GLN A 243 -0.18 -14.83 -13.09
C GLN A 243 -1.08 -15.07 -11.90
N ASP A 244 -0.61 -15.83 -10.93
CA ASP A 244 -1.22 -15.90 -9.60
C ASP A 244 -0.74 -14.73 -8.72
N GLN A 245 -1.20 -14.71 -7.47
CA GLN A 245 -0.81 -13.73 -6.46
C GLN A 245 0.70 -13.70 -6.15
N ASN A 246 1.44 -14.75 -6.51
CA ASN A 246 2.88 -14.88 -6.28
C ASN A 246 3.68 -14.62 -7.57
N MET A 247 3.05 -14.01 -8.58
CA MET A 247 3.60 -13.82 -9.93
C MET A 247 4.00 -15.12 -10.65
N ASN A 248 3.56 -16.30 -10.16
CA ASN A 248 3.77 -17.53 -10.90
C ASN A 248 2.87 -17.54 -12.12
N PRO A 249 3.38 -18.00 -13.28
CA PRO A 249 2.56 -18.13 -14.47
C PRO A 249 1.39 -19.08 -14.23
N VAL A 250 0.20 -18.69 -14.70
CA VAL A 250 -0.99 -19.51 -14.66
C VAL A 250 -1.28 -20.07 -16.07
N PRO A 251 -0.86 -21.30 -16.36
CA PRO A 251 -1.18 -21.94 -17.64
C PRO A 251 -2.65 -22.40 -17.68
N GLY A 252 -3.22 -22.41 -18.87
CA GLY A 252 -4.58 -22.90 -19.09
C GLY A 252 -5.67 -21.91 -18.67
N ALA A 253 -5.34 -20.65 -18.33
CA ALA A 253 -6.32 -19.62 -18.08
C ALA A 253 -7.04 -19.23 -19.38
N MET A 254 -8.35 -19.14 -19.33
CA MET A 254 -9.20 -18.76 -20.46
C MET A 254 -9.14 -17.24 -20.62
N VAL A 255 -8.86 -16.78 -21.84
CA VAL A 255 -8.76 -15.37 -22.19
C VAL A 255 -9.87 -15.02 -23.18
N ASN A 256 -10.64 -13.96 -22.87
CA ASN A 256 -11.61 -13.36 -23.77
C ASN A 256 -11.19 -11.91 -24.03
N VAL A 257 -11.20 -11.50 -25.27
CA VAL A 257 -10.79 -10.17 -25.72
C VAL A 257 -11.96 -9.48 -26.39
N THR A 258 -12.21 -8.24 -26.03
CA THR A 258 -13.19 -7.37 -26.69
C THR A 258 -12.47 -6.11 -27.17
N ILE A 259 -12.57 -5.84 -28.45
CA ILE A 259 -12.00 -4.65 -29.09
C ILE A 259 -13.12 -3.68 -29.37
N LEU A 260 -12.97 -2.47 -28.85
CA LEU A 260 -13.92 -1.36 -29.05
C LEU A 260 -13.35 -0.43 -30.11
N LEU A 261 -13.96 -0.45 -31.28
CA LEU A 261 -13.55 0.36 -32.43
C LEU A 261 -14.10 1.78 -32.35
N PRO A 262 -13.42 2.77 -32.91
CA PRO A 262 -13.81 4.17 -32.87
C PRO A 262 -15.18 4.46 -33.55
N ASP A 263 -15.56 3.68 -34.54
CA ASP A 263 -16.86 3.77 -35.22
C ASP A 263 -18.03 3.23 -34.39
N GLY A 264 -17.73 2.70 -33.17
CA GLY A 264 -18.70 2.04 -32.29
C GLY A 264 -18.83 0.53 -32.55
N GLY A 265 -18.05 -0.03 -33.47
CA GLY A 265 -17.95 -1.47 -33.67
C GLY A 265 -17.36 -2.19 -32.45
N ILE A 266 -17.83 -3.41 -32.22
CA ILE A 266 -17.32 -4.29 -31.16
C ILE A 266 -16.94 -5.62 -31.76
N GLU A 267 -15.68 -5.99 -31.60
CA GLU A 267 -15.18 -7.29 -32.00
C GLU A 267 -14.79 -8.13 -30.79
N SER A 268 -15.14 -9.41 -30.79
CA SER A 268 -14.83 -10.32 -29.69
C SER A 268 -14.04 -11.52 -30.15
N TYR A 269 -12.96 -11.80 -29.45
CA TYR A 269 -12.04 -12.87 -29.74
C TYR A 269 -11.81 -13.79 -28.54
N ARG A 270 -11.54 -15.05 -28.84
CA ARG A 270 -11.11 -16.05 -27.84
C ARG A 270 -9.81 -16.68 -28.31
N PRO A 271 -8.66 -16.07 -28.03
CA PRO A 271 -7.37 -16.53 -28.52
C PRO A 271 -6.95 -17.91 -27.97
N GLY A 272 -7.74 -18.47 -27.08
CA GLY A 272 -7.46 -19.74 -26.44
C GLY A 272 -7.05 -19.55 -24.98
N VAL A 273 -6.26 -20.49 -24.48
CA VAL A 273 -5.79 -20.47 -23.08
C VAL A 273 -4.33 -20.04 -23.02
N SER A 274 -3.92 -19.49 -21.87
CA SER A 274 -2.52 -19.15 -21.62
C SER A 274 -1.62 -20.39 -21.68
N ASN A 275 -0.42 -20.22 -22.21
CA ASN A 275 0.59 -21.28 -22.36
C ASN A 275 1.30 -21.60 -21.03
N GLY A 276 2.34 -22.45 -21.06
CA GLY A 276 3.12 -22.84 -19.90
C GLY A 276 3.80 -21.68 -19.16
N ASN A 277 4.00 -20.55 -19.84
CA ASN A 277 4.56 -19.33 -19.25
C ASN A 277 3.48 -18.32 -18.83
N GLY A 278 2.21 -18.73 -18.82
CA GLY A 278 1.09 -17.85 -18.46
C GLY A 278 0.78 -16.79 -19.54
N ILE A 279 1.19 -17.00 -20.80
CA ILE A 279 1.03 -16.01 -21.87
C ILE A 279 -0.02 -16.49 -22.86
N SER A 280 -0.95 -15.61 -23.24
CA SER A 280 -1.86 -15.77 -24.37
C SER A 280 -1.60 -14.66 -25.37
N THR A 281 -1.62 -15.00 -26.67
CA THR A 281 -1.40 -14.06 -27.76
C THR A 281 -2.58 -14.05 -28.72
N LEU A 282 -2.91 -12.89 -29.25
CA LEU A 282 -3.92 -12.68 -30.28
C LEU A 282 -3.39 -11.75 -31.35
N GLU A 283 -3.37 -12.22 -32.60
CA GLU A 283 -3.19 -11.36 -33.74
C GLU A 283 -4.55 -11.05 -34.39
N PHE A 284 -4.81 -9.79 -34.68
CA PHE A 284 -6.05 -9.34 -35.27
C PHE A 284 -5.83 -8.20 -36.29
N GLU A 285 -6.73 -8.11 -37.24
CA GLU A 285 -6.70 -7.06 -38.27
C GLU A 285 -7.48 -5.85 -37.75
N VAL A 286 -6.94 -4.67 -37.97
CA VAL A 286 -7.60 -3.40 -37.76
C VAL A 286 -8.00 -2.84 -39.10
N GLY A 287 -9.27 -2.65 -39.32
CA GLY A 287 -9.85 -2.17 -40.57
C GLY A 287 -9.48 -0.73 -40.93
N ASN A 288 -10.29 -0.13 -41.77
CA ASN A 288 -10.10 1.26 -42.21
C ASN A 288 -10.68 2.23 -41.19
N GLU A 289 -10.13 2.19 -39.96
CA GLU A 289 -10.54 3.05 -38.89
C GLU A 289 -10.03 4.49 -39.07
N PRO A 290 -10.75 5.49 -38.50
CA PRO A 290 -10.34 6.89 -38.61
C PRO A 290 -8.95 7.10 -37.99
N VAL A 291 -8.12 7.88 -38.67
CA VAL A 291 -6.81 8.26 -38.14
C VAL A 291 -6.90 9.12 -36.89
N ASN A 292 -5.91 9.00 -36.03
CA ASN A 292 -5.79 9.71 -34.75
C ASN A 292 -6.79 9.26 -33.67
N GLU A 293 -7.59 8.24 -33.95
CA GLU A 293 -8.53 7.66 -33.00
C GLU A 293 -7.88 6.54 -32.18
N MET A 294 -8.45 6.30 -31.00
CA MET A 294 -7.98 5.31 -30.05
C MET A 294 -8.85 4.05 -30.13
N VAL A 295 -8.23 2.90 -30.26
CA VAL A 295 -8.86 1.59 -30.13
C VAL A 295 -8.61 1.06 -28.72
N GLN A 296 -9.67 0.77 -28.01
CA GLN A 296 -9.58 0.18 -26.67
C GLN A 296 -9.72 -1.33 -26.75
N VAL A 297 -8.91 -2.04 -26.00
CA VAL A 297 -8.91 -3.49 -25.90
C VAL A 297 -9.19 -3.89 -24.46
N GLU A 298 -10.31 -4.53 -24.24
CA GLU A 298 -10.71 -5.08 -22.94
C GLU A 298 -10.44 -6.58 -22.90
N VAL A 299 -9.87 -7.04 -21.81
CA VAL A 299 -9.50 -8.45 -21.65
C VAL A 299 -10.07 -8.97 -20.35
N GLN A 300 -10.83 -10.06 -20.45
CA GLN A 300 -11.29 -10.82 -19.32
C GLN A 300 -10.56 -12.16 -19.26
N VAL A 301 -10.01 -12.48 -18.10
CA VAL A 301 -9.31 -13.74 -17.87
C VAL A 301 -9.99 -14.52 -16.76
N SER A 302 -10.08 -15.84 -16.94
CA SER A 302 -10.64 -16.73 -15.91
C SER A 302 -9.86 -18.02 -15.80
N SER A 303 -9.68 -18.52 -14.58
CA SER A 303 -9.04 -19.79 -14.26
C SER A 303 -9.48 -20.31 -12.90
N LYS A 304 -9.79 -21.58 -12.76
CA LYS A 304 -10.10 -22.27 -11.49
C LYS A 304 -11.12 -21.54 -10.61
N GLY A 305 -12.11 -20.88 -11.20
CA GLY A 305 -13.15 -20.15 -10.47
C GLY A 305 -12.82 -18.70 -10.16
N PHE A 306 -11.62 -18.25 -10.45
CA PHE A 306 -11.22 -16.84 -10.36
C PHE A 306 -11.38 -16.13 -11.69
N SER A 307 -11.64 -14.82 -11.66
CA SER A 307 -11.69 -13.99 -12.85
C SER A 307 -11.12 -12.60 -12.57
N THR A 308 -10.49 -12.02 -13.57
CA THR A 308 -9.95 -10.67 -13.53
C THR A 308 -10.14 -9.99 -14.87
N ASN A 309 -10.15 -8.65 -14.86
CA ASN A 309 -10.25 -7.84 -16.07
C ASN A 309 -9.03 -6.92 -16.14
N THR A 310 -8.56 -6.71 -17.37
CA THR A 310 -7.51 -5.73 -17.68
C THR A 310 -7.83 -5.06 -19.00
N SER A 311 -7.17 -3.97 -19.32
CA SER A 311 -7.37 -3.27 -20.58
C SER A 311 -6.05 -2.68 -21.08
N THR A 312 -5.99 -2.49 -22.38
CA THR A 312 -4.92 -1.74 -23.05
C THR A 312 -5.51 -0.94 -24.20
N TRP A 313 -4.70 -0.18 -24.89
CA TRP A 313 -5.13 0.63 -26.03
C TRP A 313 -3.99 0.85 -27.02
N PHE A 314 -4.34 1.19 -28.24
CA PHE A 314 -3.44 1.68 -29.26
C PHE A 314 -4.12 2.75 -30.11
N ARG A 315 -3.37 3.43 -30.95
CA ARG A 315 -3.91 4.52 -31.78
C ARG A 315 -3.65 4.26 -33.25
N ILE A 316 -4.64 4.61 -34.06
CA ILE A 316 -4.48 4.63 -35.52
C ILE A 316 -3.77 5.93 -35.90
N TRP A 317 -2.68 5.83 -36.63
CA TRP A 317 -1.86 7.01 -36.88
C TRP A 317 -2.01 7.53 -38.34
N TYR A 318 -2.03 6.71 -39.36
CA TYR A 318 -2.25 7.05 -40.76
C TYR A 318 -2.73 5.87 -41.60
#